data_3180245320e1cdf9bcc38c4b8d9cbc1b
#
_entry.id   3180245320e1cdf9bcc38c4b8d9cbc1b
#
_cell.length_a   1.000
_cell.length_b   1.000
_cell.length_c   1.000
_cell.angle_alpha   90.00
_cell.angle_beta   90.00
_cell.angle_gamma   90.00
#
_symmetry.space_group_name_H-M   'P 1'
#
loop_
_entity.id
_entity.type
_entity.pdbx_description
1 polymer ?
#
loop_
_entity_poly.entity_id
_entity_poly.type
_entity_poly.pdbx_seq_one_letter_code
_entity_poly.pdbx_strand_id
1 'polypeptide(L)'
;MRSEVRSALVLGALAGLNVLVQRSRLNPDVLVPAGAAALLAGARASGLSSVELGLSRRQSARALPGAAVAAAVTAGAVAAAASLPVASGFRDDSRYADPAAAVRSAFLTIPLSVAVPEELLFRSVLDALLRRHLGDVGTTVVQAAAFGLWHALGAASLSHDNAGVAKAVGSVADGRGRTVTTVAGVVLATALAGLGFAVLRRRTDSVLPGIAVHWALNAAAALAGGIPRRRRASRATTW
;
A
#
# COMPACT_ATOMS: atom_id res chain seq x y z
N MET A 1 -27.73 -11.06 9.60
CA MET A 1 -27.03 -9.86 10.12
C MET A 1 -27.03 -8.82 9.02
N ARG A 2 -27.40 -7.57 9.30
CA ARG A 2 -27.51 -6.47 8.32
C ARG A 2 -26.13 -6.14 7.72
N SER A 3 -26.07 -5.65 6.48
CA SER A 3 -24.81 -5.33 5.76
C SER A 3 -23.98 -4.29 6.49
N GLU A 4 -24.63 -3.28 7.09
CA GLU A 4 -23.96 -2.23 7.85
C GLU A 4 -23.18 -2.79 9.05
N VAL A 5 -23.79 -3.73 9.79
CA VAL A 5 -23.16 -4.39 10.95
C VAL A 5 -21.94 -5.19 10.49
N ARG A 6 -22.03 -5.90 9.36
CA ARG A 6 -20.89 -6.65 8.81
C ARG A 6 -19.75 -5.71 8.39
N SER A 7 -20.08 -4.58 7.75
CA SER A 7 -19.07 -3.57 7.37
C SER A 7 -18.39 -2.97 8.60
N ALA A 8 -19.15 -2.64 9.64
CA ALA A 8 -18.60 -2.12 10.89
C ALA A 8 -17.68 -3.14 11.58
N LEU A 9 -18.07 -4.43 11.61
CA LEU A 9 -17.23 -5.50 12.15
C LEU A 9 -15.92 -5.67 11.36
N VAL A 10 -15.96 -5.59 10.03
CA VAL A 10 -14.75 -5.66 9.20
C VAL A 10 -13.86 -4.44 9.41
N LEU A 11 -14.42 -3.23 9.50
CA LEU A 11 -13.64 -2.02 9.84
C LEU A 11 -12.99 -2.15 11.21
N GLY A 12 -13.72 -2.66 12.22
CA GLY A 12 -13.17 -2.95 13.54
C GLY A 12 -12.06 -3.99 13.51
N ALA A 13 -12.25 -5.07 12.73
CA ALA A 13 -11.24 -6.11 12.55
C ALA A 13 -9.98 -5.59 11.84
N LEU A 14 -10.13 -4.71 10.83
CA LEU A 14 -8.99 -4.04 10.17
C LEU A 14 -8.23 -3.15 11.16
N ALA A 15 -8.92 -2.35 11.96
CA ALA A 15 -8.30 -1.53 13.00
C ALA A 15 -7.57 -2.38 14.04
N GLY A 16 -8.20 -3.47 14.51
CA GLY A 16 -7.59 -4.42 15.45
C GLY A 16 -6.37 -5.11 14.87
N LEU A 17 -6.45 -5.57 13.62
CA LEU A 17 -5.31 -6.18 12.92
C LEU A 17 -4.15 -5.17 12.78
N ASN A 18 -4.45 -3.92 12.40
CA ASN A 18 -3.43 -2.88 12.28
C ASN A 18 -2.73 -2.61 13.62
N VAL A 19 -3.48 -2.47 14.71
CA VAL A 19 -2.92 -2.29 16.05
C VAL A 19 -2.06 -3.51 16.45
N LEU A 20 -2.54 -4.73 16.16
CA LEU A 20 -1.80 -5.96 16.44
C LEU A 20 -0.48 -6.00 15.69
N VAL A 21 -0.49 -5.70 14.38
CA VAL A 21 0.72 -5.63 13.54
C VAL A 21 1.74 -4.62 14.08
N GLN A 22 1.26 -3.45 14.50
CA GLN A 22 2.16 -2.37 14.92
C GLN A 22 2.66 -2.49 16.38
N ARG A 23 1.94 -3.24 17.23
CA ARG A 23 2.25 -3.32 18.68
C ARG A 23 2.69 -4.70 19.17
N SER A 24 2.47 -5.76 18.39
CA SER A 24 2.93 -7.09 18.75
C SER A 24 4.39 -7.32 18.29
N ARG A 25 5.01 -8.37 18.82
CA ARG A 25 6.30 -8.88 18.35
C ARG A 25 6.15 -9.92 17.22
N LEU A 26 4.92 -10.15 16.79
CA LEU A 26 4.64 -11.11 15.72
C LEU A 26 5.06 -10.54 14.37
N ASN A 27 5.49 -11.43 13.48
CA ASN A 27 5.95 -11.02 12.15
C ASN A 27 4.79 -10.45 11.32
N PRO A 28 4.85 -9.17 10.90
CA PRO A 28 3.82 -8.55 10.06
C PRO A 28 3.65 -9.26 8.71
N ASP A 29 4.73 -9.85 8.16
CA ASP A 29 4.69 -10.59 6.90
C ASP A 29 3.86 -11.88 6.98
N VAL A 30 3.49 -12.31 8.17
CA VAL A 30 2.58 -13.44 8.43
C VAL A 30 1.20 -12.93 8.87
N LEU A 31 1.17 -11.93 9.75
CA LEU A 31 -0.09 -11.45 10.34
C LEU A 31 -1.03 -10.84 9.31
N VAL A 32 -0.52 -10.00 8.42
CA VAL A 32 -1.37 -9.31 7.42
C VAL A 32 -1.95 -10.31 6.42
N PRO A 33 -1.17 -11.22 5.82
CA PRO A 33 -1.72 -12.28 4.96
C PRO A 33 -2.73 -13.19 5.70
N ALA A 34 -2.42 -13.59 6.94
CA ALA A 34 -3.31 -14.43 7.73
C ALA A 34 -4.64 -13.73 8.04
N GLY A 35 -4.59 -12.45 8.42
CA GLY A 35 -5.78 -11.61 8.63
C GLY A 35 -6.60 -11.44 7.36
N ALA A 36 -5.95 -11.24 6.21
CA ALA A 36 -6.62 -11.15 4.91
C ALA A 36 -7.30 -12.47 4.54
N ALA A 37 -6.61 -13.59 4.71
CA ALA A 37 -7.17 -14.92 4.47
C ALA A 37 -8.38 -15.21 5.38
N ALA A 38 -8.28 -14.88 6.67
CA ALA A 38 -9.36 -15.08 7.63
C ALA A 38 -10.60 -14.23 7.28
N LEU A 39 -10.41 -12.94 6.97
CA LEU A 39 -11.52 -12.04 6.60
C LEU A 39 -12.15 -12.45 5.26
N LEU A 40 -11.34 -12.88 4.28
CA LEU A 40 -11.84 -13.39 3.01
C LEU A 40 -12.65 -14.70 3.21
N ALA A 41 -12.16 -15.62 4.03
CA ALA A 41 -12.88 -16.85 4.37
C ALA A 41 -14.21 -16.54 5.07
N GLY A 42 -14.21 -15.62 6.04
CA GLY A 42 -15.43 -15.14 6.69
C GLY A 42 -16.42 -14.49 5.73
N ALA A 43 -15.92 -13.69 4.79
CA ALA A 43 -16.74 -13.07 3.75
C ALA A 43 -17.40 -14.14 2.84
N ARG A 44 -16.63 -15.15 2.42
CA ARG A 44 -17.15 -16.30 1.64
C ARG A 44 -18.19 -17.09 2.43
N ALA A 45 -17.90 -17.44 3.69
CA ALA A 45 -18.82 -18.14 4.57
C ALA A 45 -20.12 -17.34 4.82
N SER A 46 -20.05 -16.01 4.75
CA SER A 46 -21.22 -15.13 4.88
C SER A 46 -22.03 -14.97 3.58
N GLY A 47 -21.69 -15.71 2.52
CA GLY A 47 -22.41 -15.75 1.25
C GLY A 47 -21.98 -14.71 0.21
N LEU A 48 -20.81 -14.05 0.36
CA LEU A 48 -20.25 -13.23 -0.72
C LEU A 48 -19.70 -14.12 -1.83
N SER A 49 -20.13 -13.86 -3.07
CA SER A 49 -19.68 -14.58 -4.25
C SER A 49 -18.28 -14.14 -4.70
N SER A 50 -17.60 -14.97 -5.50
CA SER A 50 -16.31 -14.57 -6.12
C SER A 50 -16.45 -13.36 -7.03
N VAL A 51 -17.62 -13.14 -7.62
CA VAL A 51 -17.92 -11.99 -8.48
C VAL A 51 -17.96 -10.71 -7.63
N GLU A 52 -18.72 -10.71 -6.53
CA GLU A 52 -18.79 -9.56 -5.62
C GLU A 52 -17.41 -9.22 -5.04
N LEU A 53 -16.64 -10.25 -4.68
CA LEU A 53 -15.28 -10.09 -4.15
C LEU A 53 -14.24 -9.67 -5.21
N GLY A 54 -14.59 -9.62 -6.50
CA GLY A 54 -13.65 -9.29 -7.58
C GLY A 54 -12.60 -10.36 -7.85
N LEU A 55 -12.89 -11.61 -7.47
CA LEU A 55 -12.01 -12.78 -7.56
C LEU A 55 -12.46 -13.79 -8.60
N SER A 56 -13.46 -13.45 -9.43
CA SER A 56 -13.91 -14.32 -10.51
C SER A 56 -12.82 -14.50 -11.56
N ARG A 57 -12.55 -15.75 -11.94
CA ARG A 57 -11.55 -16.08 -12.98
C ARG A 57 -11.82 -15.32 -14.29
N ARG A 58 -13.10 -15.20 -14.68
CA ARG A 58 -13.49 -14.49 -15.92
C ARG A 58 -13.18 -12.99 -15.84
N GLN A 59 -13.48 -12.35 -14.68
CA GLN A 59 -13.16 -10.93 -14.46
C GLN A 59 -11.66 -10.71 -14.45
N SER A 60 -10.90 -11.56 -13.73
CA SER A 60 -9.45 -11.47 -13.66
C SER A 60 -8.77 -11.68 -15.02
N ALA A 61 -9.23 -12.66 -15.80
CA ALA A 61 -8.70 -12.91 -17.14
C ALA A 61 -8.91 -11.71 -18.09
N ARG A 62 -10.09 -11.08 -18.03
CA ARG A 62 -10.39 -9.87 -18.80
C ARG A 62 -9.55 -8.66 -18.36
N ALA A 63 -9.28 -8.56 -17.06
CA ALA A 63 -8.54 -7.44 -16.49
C ALA A 63 -7.00 -7.58 -16.66
N LEU A 64 -6.50 -8.80 -16.90
CA LEU A 64 -5.06 -9.10 -16.91
C LEU A 64 -4.24 -8.23 -17.88
N PRO A 65 -4.61 -8.04 -19.16
CA PRO A 65 -3.81 -7.21 -20.06
C PRO A 65 -3.72 -5.75 -19.57
N GLY A 66 -4.85 -5.16 -19.15
CA GLY A 66 -4.88 -3.82 -18.59
C GLY A 66 -4.10 -3.69 -17.29
N ALA A 67 -4.16 -4.71 -16.43
CA ALA A 67 -3.39 -4.76 -15.20
C ALA A 67 -1.88 -4.76 -15.48
N ALA A 68 -1.42 -5.56 -16.45
CA ALA A 68 -0.01 -5.61 -16.85
C ALA A 68 0.48 -4.26 -17.40
N VAL A 69 -0.31 -3.62 -18.28
CA VAL A 69 0.02 -2.29 -18.80
C VAL A 69 0.06 -1.24 -17.69
N ALA A 70 -0.95 -1.22 -16.82
CA ALA A 70 -1.00 -0.27 -15.71
C ALA A 70 0.18 -0.45 -14.74
N ALA A 71 0.56 -1.69 -14.43
CA ALA A 71 1.73 -1.99 -13.61
C ALA A 71 3.04 -1.52 -14.28
N ALA A 72 3.22 -1.79 -15.58
CA ALA A 72 4.40 -1.35 -16.32
C ALA A 72 4.51 0.18 -16.39
N VAL A 73 3.41 0.88 -16.65
CA VAL A 73 3.35 2.35 -16.63
C VAL A 73 3.68 2.89 -15.25
N THR A 74 3.13 2.29 -14.19
CA THR A 74 3.39 2.70 -12.80
C THR A 74 4.87 2.51 -12.45
N ALA A 75 5.43 1.33 -12.73
CA ALA A 75 6.85 1.05 -12.47
C ALA A 75 7.76 2.01 -13.26
N GLY A 76 7.45 2.27 -14.53
CA GLY A 76 8.18 3.23 -15.37
C GLY A 76 8.09 4.66 -14.83
N ALA A 77 6.93 5.10 -14.37
CA ALA A 77 6.74 6.42 -13.77
C ALA A 77 7.54 6.58 -12.47
N VAL A 78 7.52 5.56 -11.59
CA VAL A 78 8.33 5.56 -10.36
C VAL A 78 9.82 5.58 -10.68
N ALA A 79 10.29 4.77 -11.63
CA ALA A 79 11.69 4.73 -12.05
C ALA A 79 12.13 6.08 -12.64
N ALA A 80 11.30 6.69 -13.49
CA ALA A 80 11.54 8.02 -14.05
C ALA A 80 11.59 9.10 -12.95
N ALA A 81 10.61 9.11 -12.04
CA ALA A 81 10.60 10.04 -10.91
C ALA A 81 11.83 9.85 -10.02
N ALA A 82 12.20 8.60 -9.71
CA ALA A 82 13.38 8.27 -8.92
C ALA A 82 14.71 8.69 -9.60
N SER A 83 14.75 8.84 -10.93
CA SER A 83 15.95 9.31 -11.65
C SER A 83 16.18 10.81 -11.49
N LEU A 84 15.17 11.58 -11.10
CA LEU A 84 15.28 13.03 -10.95
C LEU A 84 16.19 13.42 -9.77
N PRO A 85 17.01 14.48 -9.88
CA PRO A 85 17.88 14.92 -8.77
C PRO A 85 17.11 15.26 -7.49
N VAL A 86 15.90 15.83 -7.61
CA VAL A 86 15.02 16.18 -6.49
C VAL A 86 14.58 14.95 -5.68
N ALA A 87 14.47 13.78 -6.32
CA ALA A 87 14.08 12.53 -5.68
C ALA A 87 15.25 11.79 -5.01
N SER A 88 16.48 12.30 -5.08
CA SER A 88 17.67 11.61 -4.54
C SER A 88 17.54 11.25 -3.06
N GLY A 89 16.95 12.14 -2.25
CA GLY A 89 16.71 11.89 -0.82
C GLY A 89 15.65 10.79 -0.57
N PHE A 90 14.65 10.69 -1.42
CA PHE A 90 13.60 9.65 -1.29
C PHE A 90 14.11 8.24 -1.61
N ARG A 91 15.18 8.12 -2.39
CA ARG A 91 15.90 6.87 -2.62
C ARG A 91 16.79 6.45 -1.46
N ASP A 92 17.04 7.37 -0.51
CA ASP A 92 17.81 7.11 0.69
C ASP A 92 16.90 6.53 1.77
N ASP A 93 16.57 5.26 1.59
CA ASP A 93 15.68 4.51 2.47
C ASP A 93 16.48 3.37 3.12
N SER A 94 16.64 3.44 4.44
CA SER A 94 17.45 2.48 5.19
C SER A 94 16.93 1.04 5.08
N ARG A 95 15.63 0.86 4.84
CA ARG A 95 14.98 -0.45 4.68
C ARG A 95 15.46 -1.20 3.43
N TYR A 96 15.91 -0.48 2.42
CA TYR A 96 16.33 -1.00 1.12
C TYR A 96 17.80 -0.72 0.79
N ALA A 97 18.60 -0.36 1.79
CA ALA A 97 20.04 -0.04 1.60
C ALA A 97 20.87 -1.22 1.07
N ASP A 98 20.45 -2.46 1.37
CA ASP A 98 21.01 -3.68 0.77
C ASP A 98 20.28 -4.04 -0.53
N PRO A 99 20.97 -4.08 -1.70
CA PRO A 99 20.34 -4.43 -2.98
C PRO A 99 19.66 -5.81 -3.00
N ALA A 100 20.24 -6.81 -2.33
CA ALA A 100 19.64 -8.15 -2.28
C ALA A 100 18.35 -8.13 -1.45
N ALA A 101 18.32 -7.40 -0.33
CA ALA A 101 17.12 -7.18 0.46
C ALA A 101 16.05 -6.41 -0.33
N ALA A 102 16.45 -5.38 -1.10
CA ALA A 102 15.53 -4.64 -1.98
C ALA A 102 14.88 -5.54 -3.04
N VAL A 103 15.65 -6.39 -3.70
CA VAL A 103 15.15 -7.36 -4.69
C VAL A 103 14.22 -8.38 -4.02
N ARG A 104 14.61 -8.95 -2.88
CA ARG A 104 13.73 -9.87 -2.12
C ARG A 104 12.44 -9.19 -1.71
N SER A 105 12.50 -7.96 -1.23
CA SER A 105 11.31 -7.19 -0.86
C SER A 105 10.42 -6.94 -2.06
N ALA A 106 10.97 -6.51 -3.20
CA ALA A 106 10.22 -6.20 -4.41
C ALA A 106 9.44 -7.40 -4.96
N PHE A 107 10.04 -8.60 -4.94
CA PHE A 107 9.46 -9.77 -5.62
C PHE A 107 8.86 -10.83 -4.68
N LEU A 108 9.12 -10.77 -3.38
CA LEU A 108 8.55 -11.71 -2.40
C LEU A 108 7.73 -11.00 -1.32
N THR A 109 8.35 -10.12 -0.52
CA THR A 109 7.67 -9.52 0.62
C THR A 109 6.53 -8.61 0.18
N ILE A 110 6.77 -7.68 -0.73
CA ILE A 110 5.76 -6.71 -1.17
C ILE A 110 4.54 -7.39 -1.80
N PRO A 111 4.68 -8.33 -2.78
CA PRO A 111 3.50 -8.96 -3.34
C PRO A 111 2.76 -9.85 -2.33
N LEU A 112 3.46 -10.63 -1.50
CA LEU A 112 2.85 -11.64 -0.65
C LEU A 112 2.36 -11.10 0.70
N SER A 113 3.04 -10.09 1.25
CA SER A 113 2.74 -9.57 2.60
C SER A 113 2.11 -8.18 2.59
N VAL A 114 2.12 -7.46 1.45
CA VAL A 114 1.58 -6.11 1.35
C VAL A 114 0.49 -6.03 0.27
N ALA A 115 0.86 -6.08 -1.03
CA ALA A 115 -0.05 -5.74 -2.11
C ALA A 115 -1.25 -6.69 -2.20
N VAL A 116 -1.03 -8.01 -2.24
CA VAL A 116 -2.13 -8.99 -2.32
C VAL A 116 -3.01 -8.94 -1.08
N PRO A 117 -2.47 -9.04 0.16
CA PRO A 117 -3.30 -9.00 1.35
C PRO A 117 -4.10 -7.71 1.50
N GLU A 118 -3.50 -6.56 1.28
CA GLU A 118 -4.19 -5.27 1.42
C GLU A 118 -5.29 -5.10 0.36
N GLU A 119 -5.06 -5.47 -0.89
CA GLU A 119 -6.12 -5.43 -1.91
C GLU A 119 -7.25 -6.42 -1.61
N LEU A 120 -6.96 -7.58 -1.02
CA LEU A 120 -7.99 -8.49 -0.54
C LEU A 120 -8.79 -7.91 0.64
N LEU A 121 -8.14 -7.23 1.56
CA LEU A 121 -8.81 -6.58 2.69
C LEU A 121 -9.71 -5.44 2.23
N PHE A 122 -9.18 -4.53 1.42
CA PHE A 122 -9.85 -3.27 1.10
C PHE A 122 -10.69 -3.35 -0.18
N ARG A 123 -10.18 -3.89 -1.30
CA ARG A 123 -10.85 -3.90 -2.62
C ARG A 123 -11.65 -5.16 -2.88
N SER A 124 -11.48 -6.19 -2.04
CA SER A 124 -12.32 -7.39 -2.08
C SER A 124 -13.36 -7.36 -0.95
N VAL A 125 -12.95 -7.64 0.29
CA VAL A 125 -13.89 -7.86 1.40
C VAL A 125 -14.62 -6.58 1.79
N LEU A 126 -13.89 -5.50 2.11
CA LEU A 126 -14.50 -4.25 2.55
C LEU A 126 -15.36 -3.63 1.44
N ASP A 127 -14.87 -3.56 0.20
CA ASP A 127 -15.60 -3.05 -0.96
C ASP A 127 -16.93 -3.78 -1.17
N ALA A 128 -16.91 -5.12 -1.19
CA ALA A 128 -18.11 -5.92 -1.42
C ALA A 128 -19.17 -5.73 -0.33
N LEU A 129 -18.77 -5.53 0.92
CA LEU A 129 -19.71 -5.27 2.01
C LEU A 129 -20.29 -3.86 1.97
N LEU A 130 -19.45 -2.85 1.74
CA LEU A 130 -19.88 -1.45 1.70
C LEU A 130 -20.84 -1.19 0.53
N ARG A 131 -20.60 -1.77 -0.64
CA ARG A 131 -21.48 -1.63 -1.82
C ARG A 131 -22.91 -2.06 -1.58
N ARG A 132 -23.15 -2.97 -0.64
CA ARG A 132 -24.49 -3.47 -0.33
C ARG A 132 -25.40 -2.41 0.35
N HIS A 133 -24.83 -1.27 0.80
CA HIS A 133 -25.60 -0.25 1.51
C HIS A 133 -25.18 1.22 1.29
N LEU A 134 -23.94 1.47 0.78
CA LEU A 134 -23.46 2.86 0.58
C LEU A 134 -23.46 3.30 -0.89
N GLY A 135 -23.70 2.39 -1.83
CA GLY A 135 -23.51 2.67 -3.25
C GLY A 135 -22.05 2.95 -3.60
N ASP A 136 -21.78 3.36 -4.84
CA ASP A 136 -20.41 3.46 -5.37
C ASP A 136 -19.58 4.59 -4.76
N VAL A 137 -20.15 5.77 -4.60
CA VAL A 137 -19.44 6.95 -4.08
C VAL A 137 -19.10 6.73 -2.60
N GLY A 138 -20.11 6.37 -1.80
CA GLY A 138 -19.92 6.12 -0.36
C GLY A 138 -18.90 5.02 -0.10
N THR A 139 -18.98 3.91 -0.85
CA THR A 139 -18.02 2.81 -0.79
C THR A 139 -16.59 3.30 -1.09
N THR A 140 -16.42 4.08 -2.14
CA THR A 140 -15.11 4.60 -2.54
C THR A 140 -14.51 5.49 -1.47
N VAL A 141 -15.30 6.41 -0.92
CA VAL A 141 -14.82 7.36 0.10
C VAL A 141 -14.44 6.63 1.38
N VAL A 142 -15.32 5.75 1.90
CA VAL A 142 -15.04 5.01 3.13
C VAL A 142 -13.83 4.10 2.97
N GLN A 143 -13.74 3.38 1.84
CA GLN A 143 -12.62 2.49 1.55
C GLN A 143 -11.29 3.25 1.44
N ALA A 144 -11.27 4.40 0.74
CA ALA A 144 -10.08 5.21 0.59
C ALA A 144 -9.62 5.80 1.93
N ALA A 145 -10.56 6.29 2.74
CA ALA A 145 -10.27 6.80 4.09
C ALA A 145 -9.72 5.69 4.99
N ALA A 146 -10.34 4.50 4.99
CA ALA A 146 -9.88 3.36 5.76
C ALA A 146 -8.47 2.91 5.33
N PHE A 147 -8.18 2.94 4.03
CA PHE A 147 -6.85 2.61 3.50
C PHE A 147 -5.79 3.65 3.90
N GLY A 148 -6.14 4.95 3.89
CA GLY A 148 -5.26 5.99 4.41
C GLY A 148 -4.95 5.79 5.90
N LEU A 149 -5.98 5.57 6.72
CA LEU A 149 -5.85 5.36 8.16
C LEU A 149 -5.09 4.07 8.51
N TRP A 150 -5.16 3.04 7.68
CA TRP A 150 -4.35 1.83 7.81
C TRP A 150 -2.86 2.12 7.88
N HIS A 151 -2.38 3.15 7.18
CA HIS A 151 -0.97 3.52 7.14
C HIS A 151 -0.55 4.48 8.27
N ALA A 152 -1.50 5.01 9.06
CA ALA A 152 -1.22 6.04 10.07
C ALA A 152 -0.21 5.59 11.14
N LEU A 153 -0.36 4.37 11.68
CA LEU A 153 0.50 3.87 12.75
C LEU A 153 1.93 3.59 12.26
N GLY A 154 2.07 3.02 11.06
CA GLY A 154 3.39 2.74 10.46
C GLY A 154 4.10 3.99 9.93
N ALA A 155 3.36 5.08 9.67
CA ALA A 155 3.92 6.31 9.14
C ALA A 155 4.80 7.08 10.13
N ALA A 156 4.63 6.85 11.43
CA ALA A 156 5.33 7.60 12.48
C ALA A 156 6.87 7.46 12.40
N SER A 157 7.37 6.31 11.95
CA SER A 157 8.80 6.05 11.79
C SER A 157 9.36 6.46 10.42
N LEU A 158 8.51 6.75 9.43
CA LEU A 158 8.94 6.93 8.04
C LEU A 158 9.98 8.06 7.86
N SER A 159 9.88 9.13 8.63
CA SER A 159 10.87 10.21 8.60
C SER A 159 12.23 9.83 9.19
N HIS A 160 12.32 8.74 9.96
CA HIS A 160 13.57 8.16 10.43
C HIS A 160 14.20 7.24 9.39
N ASP A 161 13.38 6.53 8.63
CA ASP A 161 13.83 5.53 7.67
C ASP A 161 14.19 6.12 6.30
N ASN A 162 13.59 7.27 5.93
CA ASN A 162 13.74 7.89 4.61
C ASN A 162 14.20 9.34 4.69
N ALA A 163 15.41 9.62 4.18
CA ALA A 163 16.04 10.93 4.24
C ALA A 163 15.29 12.02 3.45
N GLY A 164 14.62 11.65 2.36
CA GLY A 164 13.80 12.58 1.58
C GLY A 164 12.56 13.04 2.34
N VAL A 165 11.90 12.11 3.00
CA VAL A 165 10.75 12.40 3.88
C VAL A 165 11.20 13.26 5.05
N ALA A 166 12.32 12.92 5.71
CA ALA A 166 12.90 13.70 6.80
C ALA A 166 13.16 15.15 6.38
N LYS A 167 13.75 15.36 5.19
CA LYS A 167 14.03 16.69 4.64
C LYS A 167 12.74 17.45 4.31
N ALA A 168 11.81 16.82 3.60
CA ALA A 168 10.55 17.46 3.19
C ALA A 168 9.72 17.91 4.39
N VAL A 169 9.58 17.05 5.40
CA VAL A 169 8.83 17.37 6.62
C VAL A 169 9.58 18.37 7.50
N GLY A 170 10.90 18.25 7.62
CA GLY A 170 11.74 19.16 8.40
C GLY A 170 11.79 20.59 7.88
N SER A 171 11.37 20.82 6.61
CA SER A 171 11.23 22.19 6.06
C SER A 171 9.95 22.90 6.53
N VAL A 172 8.97 22.17 7.09
CA VAL A 172 7.64 22.70 7.46
C VAL A 172 7.27 22.47 8.93
N ALA A 173 7.96 21.57 9.62
CA ALA A 173 7.64 21.21 11.01
C ALA A 173 8.84 20.65 11.78
N ASP A 174 8.86 20.90 13.10
CA ASP A 174 9.87 20.41 14.04
C ASP A 174 9.24 19.61 15.19
N GLY A 175 10.04 18.80 15.89
CA GLY A 175 9.63 18.05 17.07
C GLY A 175 8.38 17.18 16.83
N ARG A 176 7.36 17.33 17.67
CA ARG A 176 6.07 16.62 17.54
C ARG A 176 5.33 16.98 16.25
N GLY A 177 5.48 18.22 15.76
CA GLY A 177 4.89 18.67 14.51
C GLY A 177 5.40 17.85 13.32
N ARG A 178 6.67 17.42 13.32
CA ARG A 178 7.24 16.57 12.27
C ARG A 178 6.51 15.23 12.16
N THR A 179 6.28 14.54 13.27
CA THR A 179 5.55 13.27 13.27
C THR A 179 4.12 13.44 12.78
N VAL A 180 3.40 14.46 13.27
CA VAL A 180 2.02 14.75 12.84
C VAL A 180 1.97 15.02 11.33
N THR A 181 2.87 15.85 10.82
CA THR A 181 2.93 16.19 9.38
C THR A 181 3.27 14.95 8.54
N THR A 182 4.20 14.10 9.00
CA THR A 182 4.53 12.83 8.31
C THR A 182 3.30 11.93 8.24
N VAL A 183 2.64 11.71 9.38
CA VAL A 183 1.45 10.85 9.44
C VAL A 183 0.33 11.39 8.57
N ALA A 184 0.02 12.69 8.67
CA ALA A 184 -1.02 13.31 7.85
C ALA A 184 -0.71 13.22 6.35
N GLY A 185 0.54 13.47 5.96
CA GLY A 185 0.99 13.34 4.56
C GLY A 185 0.87 11.93 4.03
N VAL A 186 1.27 10.93 4.82
CA VAL A 186 1.15 9.50 4.43
C VAL A 186 -0.32 9.10 4.34
N VAL A 187 -1.14 9.44 5.33
CA VAL A 187 -2.58 9.14 5.32
C VAL A 187 -3.25 9.73 4.09
N LEU A 188 -2.97 10.98 3.77
CA LEU A 188 -3.53 11.64 2.59
C LEU A 188 -3.05 10.99 1.29
N ALA A 189 -1.75 10.75 1.14
CA ALA A 189 -1.18 10.14 -0.06
C ALA A 189 -1.72 8.73 -0.30
N THR A 190 -1.81 7.92 0.76
CA THR A 190 -2.34 6.55 0.66
C THR A 190 -3.86 6.51 0.48
N ALA A 191 -4.60 7.48 1.05
CA ALA A 191 -6.03 7.64 0.75
C ALA A 191 -6.26 7.99 -0.74
N LEU A 192 -5.46 8.90 -1.32
CA LEU A 192 -5.53 9.24 -2.75
C LEU A 192 -5.17 8.03 -3.63
N ALA A 193 -4.13 7.26 -3.28
CA ALA A 193 -3.85 6.00 -3.94
C ALA A 193 -5.03 5.02 -3.82
N GLY A 194 -5.63 4.98 -2.63
CA GLY A 194 -6.85 4.21 -2.33
C GLY A 194 -8.02 4.53 -3.24
N LEU A 195 -8.23 5.81 -3.56
CA LEU A 195 -9.22 6.24 -4.56
C LEU A 195 -8.89 5.66 -5.94
N GLY A 196 -7.63 5.74 -6.37
CA GLY A 196 -7.17 5.17 -7.64
C GLY A 196 -7.44 3.66 -7.73
N PHE A 197 -7.10 2.90 -6.70
CA PHE A 197 -7.36 1.46 -6.64
C PHE A 197 -8.86 1.14 -6.63
N ALA A 198 -9.69 1.93 -5.94
CA ALA A 198 -11.13 1.78 -5.96
C ALA A 198 -11.72 2.04 -7.36
N VAL A 199 -11.19 3.00 -8.10
CA VAL A 199 -11.57 3.25 -9.50
C VAL A 199 -11.18 2.06 -10.40
N LEU A 200 -9.97 1.53 -10.27
CA LEU A 200 -9.53 0.34 -10.99
C LEU A 200 -10.45 -0.86 -10.69
N ARG A 201 -10.76 -1.10 -9.42
CA ARG A 201 -11.66 -2.16 -8.98
C ARG A 201 -13.05 -2.05 -9.62
N ARG A 202 -13.61 -0.83 -9.68
CA ARG A 202 -14.94 -0.60 -10.28
C ARG A 202 -14.95 -0.75 -11.80
N ARG A 203 -13.90 -0.26 -12.46
CA ARG A 203 -13.86 -0.30 -13.94
C ARG A 203 -13.62 -1.69 -14.51
N THR A 204 -13.04 -2.57 -13.71
CA THR A 204 -12.63 -3.91 -14.17
C THR A 204 -13.39 -5.04 -13.49
N ASP A 205 -14.16 -4.74 -12.44
CA ASP A 205 -14.80 -5.71 -11.55
C ASP A 205 -13.83 -6.74 -10.95
N SER A 206 -12.52 -6.47 -10.97
CA SER A 206 -11.46 -7.34 -10.51
C SER A 206 -10.51 -6.62 -9.55
N VAL A 207 -9.99 -7.33 -8.55
CA VAL A 207 -8.92 -6.82 -7.67
C VAL A 207 -7.55 -6.85 -8.35
N LEU A 208 -7.40 -7.59 -9.44
CA LEU A 208 -6.10 -7.84 -10.08
C LEU A 208 -5.37 -6.57 -10.52
N PRO A 209 -6.01 -5.56 -11.15
CA PRO A 209 -5.32 -4.32 -11.52
C PRO A 209 -4.85 -3.53 -10.31
N GLY A 210 -5.63 -3.52 -9.21
CA GLY A 210 -5.21 -2.91 -7.94
C GLY A 210 -3.95 -3.59 -7.41
N ILE A 211 -3.96 -4.91 -7.32
CA ILE A 211 -2.79 -5.71 -6.90
C ILE A 211 -1.56 -5.40 -7.76
N ALA A 212 -1.72 -5.39 -9.08
CA ALA A 212 -0.62 -5.19 -10.01
C ALA A 212 0.01 -3.79 -9.89
N VAL A 213 -0.83 -2.74 -9.82
CA VAL A 213 -0.37 -1.36 -9.66
C VAL A 213 0.22 -1.12 -8.28
N HIS A 214 -0.39 -1.65 -7.23
CA HIS A 214 0.09 -1.55 -5.85
C HIS A 214 1.47 -2.21 -5.71
N TRP A 215 1.60 -3.43 -6.23
CA TRP A 215 2.89 -4.11 -6.28
C TRP A 215 3.93 -3.33 -7.07
N ALA A 216 3.61 -2.90 -8.29
CA ALA A 216 4.53 -2.16 -9.16
C ALA A 216 5.04 -0.87 -8.52
N LEU A 217 4.14 -0.11 -7.86
CA LEU A 217 4.48 1.11 -7.14
C LEU A 217 5.51 0.86 -6.04
N ASN A 218 5.22 -0.09 -5.16
CA ASN A 218 6.06 -0.38 -4.00
C ASN A 218 7.36 -1.10 -4.38
N ALA A 219 7.29 -2.05 -5.32
CA ALA A 219 8.47 -2.77 -5.81
C ALA A 219 9.46 -1.84 -6.52
N ALA A 220 8.96 -0.94 -7.39
CA ALA A 220 9.82 0.03 -8.06
C ALA A 220 10.46 1.02 -7.07
N ALA A 221 9.73 1.45 -6.04
CA ALA A 221 10.28 2.29 -4.98
C ALA A 221 11.37 1.56 -4.17
N ALA A 222 11.14 0.29 -3.81
CA ALA A 222 12.12 -0.53 -3.10
C ALA A 222 13.40 -0.75 -3.92
N LEU A 223 13.25 -1.08 -5.21
CA LEU A 223 14.39 -1.25 -6.13
C LEU A 223 15.17 0.06 -6.32
N ALA A 224 14.47 1.19 -6.41
CA ALA A 224 15.13 2.51 -6.50
C ALA A 224 15.95 2.83 -5.24
N GLY A 225 15.47 2.41 -4.05
CA GLY A 225 16.20 2.54 -2.79
C GLY A 225 17.45 1.64 -2.71
N GLY A 226 17.40 0.45 -3.34
CA GLY A 226 18.51 -0.50 -3.39
C GLY A 226 19.62 -0.17 -4.39
N ILE A 227 19.50 0.89 -5.19
CA ILE A 227 20.56 1.29 -6.13
C ILE A 227 21.76 1.86 -5.36
N PRO A 228 22.96 1.24 -5.44
CA PRO A 228 24.13 1.72 -4.73
C PRO A 228 24.47 3.15 -5.14
N ARG A 229 24.63 4.03 -4.16
CA ARG A 229 25.14 5.38 -4.43
C ARG A 229 26.60 5.28 -4.87
N ARG A 230 26.95 5.81 -6.04
CA ARG A 230 28.34 6.14 -6.32
C ARG A 230 28.80 7.08 -5.21
N ARG A 231 29.62 6.61 -4.28
CA ARG A 231 30.34 7.48 -3.34
C ARG A 231 31.00 8.55 -4.21
N ARG A 232 30.60 9.80 -4.05
CA ARG A 232 31.44 10.91 -4.51
C ARG A 232 32.76 10.71 -3.77
N ALA A 233 33.78 10.27 -4.50
CA ALA A 233 35.13 10.31 -3.96
C ALA A 233 35.30 11.72 -3.45
N SER A 234 35.45 11.89 -2.13
CA SER A 234 35.93 13.13 -1.57
C SER A 234 37.31 13.32 -2.22
N ARG A 235 37.43 14.28 -3.10
CA ARG A 235 38.73 14.80 -3.49
C ARG A 235 39.31 15.37 -2.18
N ALA A 236 40.05 14.52 -1.48
CA ALA A 236 41.01 14.99 -0.52
C ALA A 236 42.01 15.82 -1.36
N THR A 237 41.81 17.10 -1.39
CA THR A 237 42.83 18.08 -1.74
C THR A 237 43.85 18.04 -0.58
N THR A 238 44.84 17.16 -0.73
CA THR A 238 46.08 17.30 0.01
C THR A 238 46.76 18.55 -0.55
N TRP A 239 46.85 19.56 0.30
CA TRP A 239 47.78 20.65 0.21
C TRP A 239 48.94 20.39 1.18
#